data_af105f5dd82c9e4565c01b9ba6073c57
#
_entry.id   af105f5dd82c9e4565c01b9ba6073c57
#
_cell.length_a   1.000
_cell.length_b   1.000
_cell.length_c   1.000
_cell.angle_alpha   90.00
_cell.angle_beta   90.00
_cell.angle_gamma   90.00
#
_symmetry.space_group_name_H-M   'P 1'
#
loop_
_entity.id
_entity.type
_entity.pdbx_description
1 polymer ?
#
loop_
_entity_poly.entity_id
_entity_poly.type
_entity_poly.pdbx_seq_one_letter_code
_entity_poly.pdbx_strand_id
1 'polypeptide(L)'
;NHPLKYEGYAFYQMDYRLNELYKMTFALTNKATGESLGEVTIDLSNPETEYVINENTKIQIVSYLPDFSGFKEGVPQTASPTPNNPAFIFRMFTPETPDGETSFVAIQNTMEPLGENQYKMSFVNAETRDMTGLTIRKDKTIPILFVGGFIFMIGVAIGSYWAHRRI
;
A
#
# COMPACT_ATOMS: atom_id res chain seq x y z
N ASN A 1 -8.36 -25.91 -4.31
CA ASN A 1 -7.28 -25.12 -3.69
C ASN A 1 -6.71 -25.89 -2.51
N HIS A 2 -5.50 -26.44 -2.67
CA HIS A 2 -4.79 -27.05 -1.56
C HIS A 2 -3.85 -26.02 -0.95
N PRO A 3 -3.97 -25.73 0.35
CA PRO A 3 -3.07 -24.79 1.01
C PRO A 3 -1.65 -25.37 1.09
N LEU A 4 -0.65 -24.51 0.96
CA LEU A 4 0.71 -24.86 1.33
C LEU A 4 0.76 -25.00 2.87
N LYS A 5 1.27 -26.13 3.37
CA LYS A 5 1.42 -26.36 4.81
C LYS A 5 2.90 -26.41 5.18
N TYR A 6 3.27 -25.62 6.16
CA TYR A 6 4.63 -25.56 6.69
C TYR A 6 4.62 -25.28 8.19
N GLU A 7 5.33 -26.07 8.98
CA GLU A 7 5.44 -25.97 10.46
C GLU A 7 4.10 -25.75 11.20
N GLY A 8 3.04 -26.42 10.72
CA GLY A 8 1.70 -26.33 11.32
C GLY A 8 0.92 -25.08 10.91
N TYR A 9 1.47 -24.26 10.01
CA TYR A 9 0.75 -23.19 9.35
C TYR A 9 0.19 -23.63 8.01
N ALA A 10 -0.98 -23.14 7.67
CA ALA A 10 -1.59 -23.31 6.35
C ALA A 10 -1.71 -21.96 5.66
N PHE A 11 -1.16 -21.86 4.45
CA PHE A 11 -1.13 -20.66 3.63
C PHE A 11 -2.17 -20.81 2.51
N TYR A 12 -3.12 -19.88 2.49
CA TYR A 12 -4.16 -19.80 1.48
C TYR A 12 -3.98 -18.57 0.62
N GLN A 13 -3.95 -18.72 -0.69
CA GLN A 13 -4.01 -17.57 -1.59
C GLN A 13 -5.45 -17.05 -1.61
N MET A 14 -5.63 -15.79 -1.18
CA MET A 14 -6.93 -15.16 -1.06
C MET A 14 -7.17 -14.08 -2.11
N ASP A 15 -6.10 -13.44 -2.56
CA ASP A 15 -6.17 -12.33 -3.50
C ASP A 15 -4.98 -12.38 -4.46
N TYR A 16 -5.19 -11.85 -5.66
CA TYR A 16 -4.16 -11.71 -6.68
C TYR A 16 -4.42 -10.45 -7.47
N ARG A 17 -3.45 -9.56 -7.50
CA ARG A 17 -3.52 -8.29 -8.20
C ARG A 17 -2.37 -8.16 -9.17
N LEU A 18 -2.71 -7.87 -10.42
CA LEU A 18 -1.74 -7.64 -11.47
C LEU A 18 -1.50 -6.15 -11.65
N ASN A 19 -0.24 -5.82 -12.01
CA ASN A 19 0.15 -4.45 -12.38
C ASN A 19 -0.18 -3.39 -11.30
N GLU A 20 -0.10 -3.76 -10.01
CA GLU A 20 -0.23 -2.79 -8.93
C GLU A 20 0.94 -1.79 -8.98
N LEU A 21 0.63 -0.51 -8.93
CA LEU A 21 1.64 0.54 -8.84
C LEU A 21 2.52 0.34 -7.60
N TYR A 22 3.83 0.29 -7.83
CA TYR A 22 4.82 -0.02 -6.80
C TYR A 22 5.76 1.15 -6.53
N LYS A 23 6.32 1.74 -7.60
CA LYS A 23 7.19 2.91 -7.50
C LYS A 23 6.79 3.96 -8.50
N MET A 24 7.07 5.22 -8.16
CA MET A 24 6.88 6.35 -9.04
C MET A 24 8.12 7.24 -9.02
N THR A 25 8.57 7.64 -10.20
CA THR A 25 9.70 8.54 -10.39
C THR A 25 9.21 9.91 -10.82
N PHE A 26 9.73 10.92 -10.15
CA PHE A 26 9.44 12.33 -10.41
C PHE A 26 10.74 13.09 -10.65
N ALA A 27 10.71 14.07 -11.54
CA ALA A 27 11.80 15.00 -11.80
C ALA A 27 11.48 16.37 -11.24
N LEU A 28 12.46 16.99 -10.58
CA LEU A 28 12.43 18.40 -10.18
C LEU A 28 13.06 19.24 -11.26
N THR A 29 12.32 20.21 -11.79
CA THR A 29 12.73 21.03 -12.93
C THR A 29 12.52 22.51 -12.62
N ASN A 30 13.49 23.33 -13.00
CA ASN A 30 13.34 24.79 -13.00
C ASN A 30 12.44 25.21 -14.19
N LYS A 31 11.38 25.95 -13.92
CA LYS A 31 10.40 26.36 -14.94
C LYS A 31 10.96 27.35 -15.95
N ALA A 32 11.84 28.25 -15.53
CA ALA A 32 12.37 29.29 -16.37
C ALA A 32 13.43 28.76 -17.36
N THR A 33 14.30 27.87 -16.90
CA THR A 33 15.42 27.34 -17.68
C THR A 33 15.11 25.99 -18.33
N GLY A 34 14.14 25.26 -17.79
CA GLY A 34 13.88 23.85 -18.17
C GLY A 34 14.93 22.88 -17.65
N GLU A 35 15.87 23.31 -16.82
CA GLU A 35 16.93 22.49 -16.26
C GLU A 35 16.38 21.53 -15.19
N SER A 36 16.75 20.24 -15.30
CA SER A 36 16.44 19.25 -14.27
C SER A 36 17.46 19.30 -13.17
N LEU A 37 17.02 19.44 -11.92
CA LEU A 37 17.85 19.39 -10.72
C LEU A 37 18.10 17.95 -10.27
N GLY A 38 17.35 16.99 -10.79
CA GLY A 38 17.46 15.56 -10.49
C GLY A 38 16.11 14.88 -10.38
N GLU A 39 16.16 13.58 -10.12
CA GLU A 39 14.99 12.71 -10.01
C GLU A 39 14.92 12.05 -8.64
N VAL A 40 13.69 11.73 -8.25
CA VAL A 40 13.42 10.96 -7.02
C VAL A 40 12.46 9.85 -7.34
N THR A 41 12.75 8.64 -6.81
CA THR A 41 11.85 7.49 -6.91
C THR A 41 11.24 7.20 -5.55
N ILE A 42 9.92 7.16 -5.51
CA ILE A 42 9.11 6.95 -4.31
C ILE A 42 8.56 5.54 -4.33
N ASP A 43 8.84 4.76 -3.28
CA ASP A 43 8.19 3.47 -3.03
C ASP A 43 6.82 3.71 -2.38
N LEU A 44 5.74 3.35 -3.09
CA LEU A 44 4.37 3.56 -2.62
C LEU A 44 3.98 2.64 -1.45
N SER A 45 4.74 1.56 -1.25
CA SER A 45 4.50 0.63 -0.12
C SER A 45 5.07 1.16 1.20
N ASN A 46 6.11 2.00 1.12
CA ASN A 46 6.77 2.59 2.29
C ASN A 46 7.35 3.97 1.92
N PRO A 47 6.50 4.98 1.67
CA PRO A 47 6.97 6.31 1.32
C PRO A 47 7.67 6.97 2.51
N GLU A 48 8.85 7.52 2.26
CA GLU A 48 9.55 8.38 3.22
C GLU A 48 8.92 9.78 3.20
N THR A 49 9.09 10.51 4.28
CA THR A 49 8.55 11.88 4.37
C THR A 49 9.44 12.89 3.66
N GLU A 50 10.74 12.62 3.53
CA GLU A 50 11.73 13.51 2.93
C GLU A 50 12.68 12.72 2.04
N TYR A 51 13.00 13.28 0.88
CA TYR A 51 13.96 12.73 -0.08
C TYR A 51 14.99 13.78 -0.45
N VAL A 52 16.25 13.39 -0.47
CA VAL A 52 17.36 14.25 -0.91
C VAL A 52 17.59 14.01 -2.40
N ILE A 53 17.50 15.07 -3.20
CA ILE A 53 17.78 15.01 -4.64
C ILE A 53 19.28 15.24 -4.90
N ASN A 54 19.85 16.28 -4.26
CA ASN A 54 21.29 16.57 -4.29
C ASN A 54 21.71 17.29 -3.00
N GLU A 55 22.98 17.67 -2.88
CA GLU A 55 23.56 18.27 -1.66
C GLU A 55 22.77 19.47 -1.10
N ASN A 56 22.10 20.23 -1.97
CA ASN A 56 21.42 21.46 -1.61
C ASN A 56 19.91 21.44 -1.89
N THR A 57 19.38 20.31 -2.37
CA THR A 57 17.99 20.23 -2.80
C THR A 57 17.33 19.00 -2.21
N LYS A 58 16.22 19.21 -1.54
CA LYS A 58 15.39 18.16 -0.96
C LYS A 58 13.90 18.39 -1.23
N ILE A 59 13.14 17.33 -1.20
CA ILE A 59 11.69 17.37 -1.28
C ILE A 59 11.07 16.68 -0.08
N GLN A 60 9.90 17.15 0.30
CA GLN A 60 9.07 16.55 1.34
C GLN A 60 7.72 16.19 0.73
N ILE A 61 7.21 15.00 1.03
CA ILE A 61 5.84 14.61 0.70
C ILE A 61 4.91 15.21 1.77
N VAL A 62 4.10 16.18 1.36
CA VAL A 62 3.09 16.79 2.22
C VAL A 62 1.83 15.96 2.26
N SER A 63 1.42 15.42 1.10
CA SER A 63 0.23 14.57 0.99
C SER A 63 0.36 13.60 -0.18
N TYR A 64 -0.18 12.41 0.02
CA TYR A 64 -0.35 11.38 -1.00
C TYR A 64 -1.85 11.06 -1.13
N LEU A 65 -2.36 11.13 -2.35
CA LEU A 65 -3.74 10.83 -2.70
C LEU A 65 -3.73 9.63 -3.64
N PRO A 66 -4.12 8.44 -3.19
CA PRO A 66 -4.06 7.23 -4.02
C PRO A 66 -4.91 7.30 -5.29
N ASP A 67 -6.07 7.92 -5.19
CA ASP A 67 -7.06 7.97 -6.28
C ASP A 67 -7.63 9.38 -6.37
N PHE A 68 -6.81 10.32 -6.88
CA PHE A 68 -7.19 11.72 -6.99
C PHE A 68 -8.43 11.88 -7.89
N SER A 69 -9.48 12.47 -7.35
CA SER A 69 -10.78 12.64 -8.01
C SER A 69 -11.12 14.09 -8.34
N GLY A 70 -10.27 15.06 -7.94
CA GLY A 70 -10.48 16.47 -8.18
C GLY A 70 -10.34 17.32 -6.92
N PHE A 71 -10.72 18.60 -7.02
CA PHE A 71 -10.70 19.54 -5.92
C PHE A 71 -12.12 19.86 -5.46
N LYS A 72 -12.32 19.89 -4.14
CA LYS A 72 -13.53 20.38 -3.51
C LYS A 72 -13.14 21.56 -2.62
N GLU A 73 -13.65 22.75 -2.92
CA GLU A 73 -13.33 23.99 -2.19
C GLU A 73 -11.80 24.26 -2.09
N GLY A 74 -11.05 23.93 -3.15
CA GLY A 74 -9.60 24.06 -3.18
C GLY A 74 -8.80 22.96 -2.48
N VAL A 75 -9.49 21.97 -1.85
CA VAL A 75 -8.87 20.84 -1.19
C VAL A 75 -8.90 19.62 -2.10
N PRO A 76 -7.75 18.99 -2.41
CA PRO A 76 -7.73 17.79 -3.25
C PRO A 76 -8.39 16.61 -2.54
N GLN A 77 -9.16 15.83 -3.31
CA GLN A 77 -9.94 14.69 -2.82
C GLN A 77 -9.41 13.38 -3.39
N THR A 78 -9.57 12.31 -2.63
CA THR A 78 -9.32 10.93 -3.09
C THR A 78 -10.62 10.14 -3.09
N ALA A 79 -10.85 9.36 -4.16
CA ALA A 79 -12.06 8.56 -4.32
C ALA A 79 -11.95 7.20 -3.63
N SER A 80 -10.75 6.62 -3.59
CA SER A 80 -10.51 5.30 -3.02
C SER A 80 -9.10 5.17 -2.42
N PRO A 81 -8.83 4.17 -1.56
CA PRO A 81 -7.49 3.89 -1.07
C PRO A 81 -6.61 3.14 -2.10
N THR A 82 -7.16 2.74 -3.24
CA THR A 82 -6.43 2.03 -4.29
C THR A 82 -5.70 3.03 -5.20
N PRO A 83 -4.44 2.79 -5.59
CA PRO A 83 -3.67 3.72 -6.40
C PRO A 83 -4.07 3.68 -7.89
N ASN A 84 -5.30 4.11 -8.21
CA ASN A 84 -5.81 4.15 -9.59
C ASN A 84 -5.36 5.42 -10.33
N ASN A 85 -5.36 6.56 -9.63
CA ASN A 85 -4.94 7.85 -10.16
C ASN A 85 -4.16 8.61 -9.07
N PRO A 86 -2.96 8.13 -8.72
CA PRO A 86 -2.18 8.73 -7.65
C PRO A 86 -1.74 10.15 -7.95
N ALA A 87 -1.83 10.99 -6.92
CA ALA A 87 -1.34 12.35 -6.93
C ALA A 87 -0.56 12.65 -5.65
N PHE A 88 0.38 13.58 -5.77
CA PHE A 88 1.24 14.00 -4.68
C PHE A 88 1.24 15.52 -4.52
N ILE A 89 1.34 15.96 -3.28
CA ILE A 89 1.68 17.32 -2.93
C ILE A 89 3.10 17.28 -2.37
N PHE A 90 4.02 17.91 -3.09
CA PHE A 90 5.42 18.04 -2.71
C PHE A 90 5.70 19.43 -2.15
N ARG A 91 6.59 19.53 -1.18
CA ARG A 91 7.26 20.75 -0.79
C ARG A 91 8.73 20.64 -1.18
N MET A 92 9.17 21.54 -2.05
CA MET A 92 10.50 21.51 -2.67
C MET A 92 11.35 22.58 -1.98
N PHE A 93 12.51 22.18 -1.45
CA PHE A 93 13.48 23.07 -0.84
C PHE A 93 14.72 23.14 -1.71
N THR A 94 15.03 24.34 -2.21
CA THR A 94 16.20 24.61 -3.02
C THR A 94 17.00 25.75 -2.39
N PRO A 95 18.26 26.00 -2.81
CA PRO A 95 19.01 27.17 -2.32
C PRO A 95 18.31 28.52 -2.55
N GLU A 96 17.54 28.60 -3.61
CA GLU A 96 16.82 29.81 -4.01
C GLU A 96 15.47 29.95 -3.28
N THR A 97 14.89 28.84 -2.84
CA THR A 97 13.62 28.76 -2.15
C THR A 97 13.72 27.99 -0.82
N PRO A 98 14.46 28.53 0.17
CA PRO A 98 14.70 27.82 1.43
C PRO A 98 13.43 27.64 2.28
N ASP A 99 12.43 28.48 2.10
CA ASP A 99 11.12 28.35 2.76
C ASP A 99 10.24 27.22 2.15
N GLY A 100 10.66 26.72 1.00
CA GLY A 100 10.00 25.65 0.27
C GLY A 100 8.82 26.11 -0.56
N GLU A 101 8.76 25.62 -1.81
CA GLU A 101 7.64 25.78 -2.73
C GLU A 101 6.78 24.52 -2.76
N THR A 102 5.46 24.68 -2.91
CA THR A 102 4.54 23.56 -2.97
C THR A 102 4.14 23.26 -4.42
N SER A 103 4.28 22.00 -4.85
CA SER A 103 3.89 21.53 -6.17
C SER A 103 2.90 20.38 -6.06
N PHE A 104 1.90 20.37 -6.93
CA PHE A 104 0.94 19.28 -7.07
C PHE A 104 1.21 18.51 -8.37
N VAL A 105 1.30 17.19 -8.28
CA VAL A 105 1.53 16.31 -9.43
C VAL A 105 0.54 15.16 -9.40
N ALA A 106 -0.23 15.01 -10.47
CA ALA A 106 -1.07 13.84 -10.72
C ALA A 106 -0.63 13.15 -12.00
N ILE A 107 -0.71 11.82 -12.07
CA ILE A 107 -0.27 11.04 -13.25
C ILE A 107 -1.04 11.45 -14.50
N GLN A 108 -2.36 11.64 -14.39
CA GLN A 108 -3.24 11.90 -15.53
C GLN A 108 -3.45 13.38 -15.82
N ASN A 109 -3.08 14.26 -14.91
CA ASN A 109 -3.27 15.71 -15.05
C ASN A 109 -2.11 16.46 -14.43
N THR A 110 -1.29 17.07 -15.27
CA THR A 110 -0.28 18.04 -14.83
C THR A 110 -1.00 19.37 -14.59
N MET A 111 -1.79 19.46 -13.55
CA MET A 111 -2.32 20.74 -13.10
C MET A 111 -1.36 21.34 -12.09
N GLU A 112 -0.93 22.56 -12.33
CA GLU A 112 -0.21 23.36 -11.35
C GLU A 112 -1.18 24.35 -10.69
N PRO A 113 -1.96 23.93 -9.68
CA PRO A 113 -2.96 24.81 -9.08
C PRO A 113 -2.36 25.80 -8.07
N LEU A 114 -1.07 25.72 -7.80
CA LEU A 114 -0.44 26.42 -6.68
C LEU A 114 0.64 27.40 -7.15
N GLY A 115 0.21 28.60 -7.52
CA GLY A 115 1.03 29.80 -7.58
C GLY A 115 2.13 29.88 -8.65
N GLU A 116 2.86 30.97 -8.61
CA GLU A 116 4.04 31.23 -9.47
C GLU A 116 5.30 30.62 -8.85
N ASN A 117 5.41 29.30 -8.83
CA ASN A 117 6.62 28.63 -8.37
C ASN A 117 7.75 28.73 -9.39
N GLN A 118 8.99 28.80 -8.93
CA GLN A 118 10.19 28.74 -9.75
C GLN A 118 10.47 27.31 -10.22
N TYR A 119 10.11 26.34 -9.39
CA TYR A 119 10.33 24.92 -9.64
C TYR A 119 9.02 24.15 -9.76
N LYS A 120 9.08 23.02 -10.45
CA LYS A 120 7.97 22.08 -10.54
C LYS A 120 8.45 20.64 -10.40
N MET A 121 7.62 19.82 -9.80
CA MET A 121 7.74 18.36 -9.90
C MET A 121 6.96 17.88 -11.12
N SER A 122 7.54 16.96 -11.88
CA SER A 122 6.91 16.34 -13.04
C SER A 122 6.98 14.83 -12.91
N PHE A 123 5.91 14.12 -13.29
CA PHE A 123 5.92 12.68 -13.38
C PHE A 123 6.82 12.21 -14.53
N VAL A 124 7.70 11.23 -14.28
CA VAL A 124 8.62 10.65 -15.26
C VAL A 124 8.22 9.22 -15.60
N ASN A 125 8.09 8.35 -14.59
CA ASN A 125 7.84 6.93 -14.80
C ASN A 125 7.11 6.31 -13.61
N ALA A 126 6.41 5.19 -13.86
CA ALA A 126 5.84 4.33 -12.85
C ALA A 126 6.23 2.87 -13.09
N GLU A 127 6.55 2.18 -12.01
CA GLU A 127 6.83 0.75 -12.00
C GLU A 127 5.65 0.03 -11.36
N THR A 128 5.25 -1.10 -11.96
CA THR A 128 4.20 -1.97 -11.44
C THR A 128 4.78 -3.33 -11.04
N ARG A 129 4.10 -4.00 -10.11
CA ARG A 129 4.40 -5.38 -9.73
C ARG A 129 3.12 -6.18 -9.50
N ASP A 130 3.25 -7.48 -9.64
CA ASP A 130 2.19 -8.41 -9.26
C ASP A 130 2.23 -8.66 -7.76
N MET A 131 1.06 -8.66 -7.13
CA MET A 131 0.91 -8.89 -5.70
C MET A 131 0.00 -10.08 -5.44
N THR A 132 0.35 -10.87 -4.43
CA THR A 132 -0.46 -11.99 -3.95
C THR A 132 -0.78 -11.81 -2.48
N GLY A 133 -2.06 -11.80 -2.14
CA GLY A 133 -2.55 -11.81 -0.77
C GLY A 133 -2.59 -13.23 -0.22
N LEU A 134 -1.89 -13.48 0.87
CA LEU A 134 -1.90 -14.78 1.55
C LEU A 134 -2.61 -14.66 2.91
N THR A 135 -3.56 -15.58 3.17
CA THR A 135 -4.07 -15.79 4.53
C THR A 135 -3.30 -16.92 5.18
N ILE A 136 -2.70 -16.62 6.33
CA ILE A 136 -1.94 -17.60 7.13
C ILE A 136 -2.82 -18.04 8.30
N ARG A 137 -3.05 -19.34 8.44
CA ARG A 137 -3.80 -19.92 9.55
C ARG A 137 -2.96 -20.95 10.28
N LYS A 138 -3.02 -20.90 11.63
CA LYS A 138 -2.50 -21.94 12.51
C LYS A 138 -3.66 -22.45 13.34
N ASP A 139 -4.23 -23.57 12.93
CA ASP A 139 -5.37 -24.17 13.63
C ASP A 139 -4.87 -25.19 14.66
N LYS A 140 -4.96 -24.82 15.95
CA LYS A 140 -4.63 -25.68 17.08
C LYS A 140 -5.86 -26.41 17.64
N THR A 141 -7.06 -26.12 17.13
CA THR A 141 -8.31 -26.66 17.67
C THR A 141 -8.67 -28.01 17.10
N ILE A 142 -8.18 -28.36 15.91
CA ILE A 142 -8.46 -29.64 15.24
C ILE A 142 -8.08 -30.85 16.13
N PRO A 143 -6.88 -30.94 16.74
CA PRO A 143 -6.55 -32.05 17.62
C PRO A 143 -7.49 -32.15 18.83
N ILE A 144 -7.87 -31.01 19.42
CA ILE A 144 -8.78 -30.95 20.55
C ILE A 144 -10.17 -31.46 20.17
N LEU A 145 -10.65 -31.09 18.99
CA LEU A 145 -11.92 -31.59 18.46
C LEU A 145 -11.94 -33.11 18.30
N PHE A 146 -10.86 -33.69 17.76
CA PHE A 146 -10.74 -35.14 17.62
C PHE A 146 -10.71 -35.86 18.96
N VAL A 147 -9.98 -35.33 19.95
CA VAL A 147 -9.97 -35.89 21.32
C VAL A 147 -11.36 -35.82 21.94
N GLY A 148 -12.05 -34.68 21.84
CA GLY A 148 -13.41 -34.51 22.33
C GLY A 148 -14.40 -35.46 21.65
N GLY A 149 -14.33 -35.60 20.32
CA GLY A 149 -15.14 -36.56 19.54
C GLY A 149 -14.90 -38.00 19.95
N PHE A 150 -13.64 -38.41 20.21
CA PHE A 150 -13.29 -39.75 20.68
C PHE A 150 -13.86 -40.03 22.10
N ILE A 151 -13.72 -39.10 23.02
CA ILE A 151 -14.31 -39.21 24.35
C ILE A 151 -15.84 -39.32 24.30
N PHE A 152 -16.47 -38.54 23.42
CA PHE A 152 -17.91 -38.61 23.20
C PHE A 152 -18.34 -39.99 22.71
N MET A 153 -17.65 -40.58 21.71
CA MET A 153 -17.97 -41.91 21.19
C MET A 153 -17.85 -42.99 22.26
N ILE A 154 -16.81 -42.90 23.12
CA ILE A 154 -16.65 -43.82 24.27
C ILE A 154 -17.83 -43.69 25.23
N GLY A 155 -18.24 -42.47 25.54
CA GLY A 155 -19.38 -42.21 26.41
C GLY A 155 -20.67 -42.80 25.90
N VAL A 156 -20.95 -42.65 24.61
CA VAL A 156 -22.13 -43.26 23.95
C VAL A 156 -22.06 -44.79 23.95
N ALA A 157 -20.89 -45.37 23.69
CA ALA A 157 -20.72 -46.83 23.69
C ALA A 157 -20.96 -47.43 25.09
N ILE A 158 -20.39 -46.81 26.13
CA ILE A 158 -20.60 -47.24 27.53
C ILE A 158 -22.08 -47.07 27.93
N GLY A 159 -22.70 -45.94 27.58
CA GLY A 159 -24.11 -45.70 27.87
C GLY A 159 -25.05 -46.72 27.21
N SER A 160 -24.78 -47.08 25.97
CA SER A 160 -25.54 -48.10 25.22
C SER A 160 -25.36 -49.50 25.80
N TYR A 161 -24.13 -49.86 26.22
CA TYR A 161 -23.85 -51.15 26.83
C TYR A 161 -24.46 -51.31 28.21
N TRP A 162 -24.45 -50.23 29.04
CA TRP A 162 -24.98 -50.22 30.41
C TRP A 162 -26.51 -50.29 30.43
N ALA A 163 -27.17 -49.64 29.48
CA ALA A 163 -28.63 -49.68 29.37
C ALA A 163 -29.16 -51.12 29.13
N HIS A 164 -28.37 -52.01 28.52
CA HIS A 164 -28.78 -53.38 28.19
C HIS A 164 -28.66 -54.37 29.38
N ARG A 165 -28.02 -53.94 30.49
CA ARG A 165 -27.83 -54.81 31.70
C ARG A 165 -28.79 -54.59 32.85
N ARG A 166 -29.82 -53.77 32.65
CA ARG A 166 -30.88 -53.54 33.68
C ARG A 166 -32.18 -54.27 33.28
N ILE A 167 -32.14 -55.57 33.20
CA ILE A 167 -33.27 -56.48 33.27
C ILE A 167 -32.94 -57.62 34.20
#